data_f3397c5b62f91111c8bf227e60e1a99f
#
_entry.id   f3397c5b62f91111c8bf227e60e1a99f
#
_cell.length_a   1.000
_cell.length_b   1.000
_cell.length_c   1.000
_cell.angle_alpha   90.00
_cell.angle_beta   90.00
_cell.angle_gamma   90.00
#
_symmetry.space_group_name_H-M   'P 1'
#
loop_
_entity.id
_entity.type
_entity.pdbx_description
1 polymer ?
#
loop_
_entity_poly.entity_id
_entity_poly.type
_entity_poly.pdbx_seq_one_letter_code
_entity_poly.pdbx_strand_id
1 'polypeptide(L)'
;MVSRVSYFVSFMCLMLTFVYVGGANAEVIRVSASAKVSYSKFDGSVKDQALREAKETALKKATASFTTAQKRMMREMEQSFFAELDNFVIEANVQGEKQDKKAKTFALAISASVDLGAINTFFIENSAAGNQQAGMASDFGAFFIARVETDRKRFDDKVTKINQSEGVSTIKEENASDDTSSVDSVSTESMNVTRTGGSSVTKRDEVIYEPRIDVSEDLASAVLELLTDAGFEPMDPLDLDVPFLEDIISEGMMREDGRLPSKLEKQYRDAAIDAGWTFLGMGSVDIGSPQKDPVRGGYKVPATVQFKVWMISDGRAKTVASVRPTLVYAQAPGAGEAQTLAANDAAKMAITTVAAQLQQKQLF
;
A
#
# COMPACT_ATOMS: atom_id res chain seq x y z
N MET A 1 17.53 -58.24 -7.90
CA MET A 1 18.06 -56.97 -8.44
C MET A 1 16.89 -56.04 -8.72
N VAL A 2 16.48 -55.27 -7.74
CA VAL A 2 15.36 -54.35 -7.90
C VAL A 2 15.81 -52.97 -7.42
N SER A 3 15.75 -52.08 -8.33
CA SER A 3 15.77 -50.64 -8.44
C SER A 3 15.60 -49.86 -7.12
N ARG A 4 16.65 -49.07 -6.76
CA ARG A 4 16.59 -47.95 -5.83
C ARG A 4 16.77 -46.63 -6.64
N VAL A 5 15.72 -46.21 -7.28
CA VAL A 5 15.62 -44.87 -7.89
C VAL A 5 14.18 -44.39 -7.66
N SER A 6 13.90 -43.77 -6.56
CA SER A 6 12.68 -42.91 -6.40
C SER A 6 12.61 -42.32 -5.02
N TYR A 7 13.50 -41.36 -4.67
CA TYR A 7 13.32 -40.47 -3.50
C TYR A 7 13.96 -39.10 -3.72
N PHE A 8 13.95 -38.54 -4.92
CA PHE A 8 14.58 -37.25 -5.17
C PHE A 8 13.70 -36.18 -5.80
N VAL A 9 12.39 -36.42 -5.87
CA VAL A 9 11.46 -35.46 -6.50
C VAL A 9 10.44 -34.86 -5.49
N SER A 10 10.48 -35.21 -4.22
CA SER A 10 9.44 -34.82 -3.24
C SER A 10 9.85 -33.73 -2.25
N PHE A 11 10.88 -32.90 -2.53
CA PHE A 11 11.30 -31.85 -1.58
C PHE A 11 11.22 -30.42 -2.16
N MET A 12 10.50 -30.21 -3.25
CA MET A 12 10.42 -28.89 -3.91
C MET A 12 9.04 -28.22 -3.82
N CYS A 13 8.19 -28.64 -2.89
CA CYS A 13 6.93 -27.97 -2.57
C CYS A 13 6.86 -27.64 -1.07
N LEU A 14 7.74 -26.77 -0.59
CA LEU A 14 7.60 -26.26 0.79
C LEU A 14 7.46 -24.75 0.79
N MET A 15 6.20 -24.36 0.95
CA MET A 15 5.71 -23.17 1.65
C MET A 15 6.31 -21.81 1.31
N LEU A 16 5.61 -21.10 0.40
CA LEU A 16 5.53 -19.64 0.44
C LEU A 16 4.62 -19.23 1.63
N THR A 17 5.15 -19.23 2.82
CA THR A 17 4.54 -18.49 3.93
C THR A 17 5.07 -17.05 3.86
N PHE A 18 4.29 -16.16 3.27
CA PHE A 18 4.48 -14.73 3.45
C PHE A 18 4.14 -14.39 4.90
N VAL A 19 5.15 -14.25 5.73
CA VAL A 19 5.01 -13.60 7.03
C VAL A 19 5.13 -12.10 6.79
N TYR A 20 3.99 -11.42 6.65
CA TYR A 20 3.94 -9.97 6.74
C TYR A 20 4.25 -9.57 8.19
N VAL A 21 5.48 -9.20 8.45
CA VAL A 21 5.83 -8.48 9.67
C VAL A 21 5.60 -7.00 9.38
N GLY A 22 4.42 -6.50 9.76
CA GLY A 22 4.10 -5.08 9.73
C GLY A 22 4.98 -4.33 10.74
N GLY A 23 5.97 -3.63 10.26
CA GLY A 23 6.75 -2.63 10.98
C GLY A 23 6.83 -1.39 10.09
N ALA A 24 6.59 -0.23 10.65
CA ALA A 24 6.70 1.05 9.98
C ALA A 24 8.08 1.21 9.32
N ASN A 25 8.08 1.82 8.12
CA ASN A 25 9.24 2.30 7.37
C ASN A 25 10.19 1.24 6.83
N ALA A 26 10.06 1.04 5.59
CA ALA A 26 10.67 0.23 4.56
C ALA A 26 9.84 -1.05 4.34
N GLU A 27 9.30 -1.19 3.15
CA GLU A 27 8.70 -2.45 2.71
C GLU A 27 9.84 -3.47 2.58
N VAL A 28 10.26 -4.03 3.73
CA VAL A 28 11.30 -5.05 3.79
C VAL A 28 10.66 -6.39 3.55
N ILE A 29 11.02 -7.01 2.45
CA ILE A 29 10.56 -8.36 2.12
C ILE A 29 11.67 -9.38 2.37
N ARG A 30 11.29 -10.55 2.89
CA ARG A 30 12.22 -11.67 3.10
C ARG A 30 12.11 -12.66 1.95
N VAL A 31 13.26 -12.94 1.30
CA VAL A 31 13.34 -13.77 0.11
C VAL A 31 14.40 -14.85 0.27
N SER A 32 14.07 -16.08 -0.08
CA SER A 32 15.05 -17.18 -0.15
C SER A 32 15.67 -17.23 -1.55
N ALA A 33 17.00 -17.28 -1.60
CA ALA A 33 17.76 -17.34 -2.84
C ALA A 33 18.93 -18.32 -2.74
N SER A 34 19.41 -18.76 -3.88
CA SER A 34 20.58 -19.63 -3.96
C SER A 34 21.42 -19.28 -5.17
N ALA A 35 22.73 -19.47 -5.04
CA ALA A 35 23.68 -19.36 -6.14
C ALA A 35 24.55 -20.61 -6.23
N LYS A 36 25.10 -20.86 -7.43
CA LYS A 36 26.01 -21.95 -7.70
C LYS A 36 27.18 -21.44 -8.54
N VAL A 37 28.37 -21.43 -7.94
CA VAL A 37 29.61 -20.92 -8.52
C VAL A 37 30.53 -22.07 -8.88
N SER A 38 31.21 -22.00 -10.03
CA SER A 38 32.25 -22.91 -10.42
C SER A 38 33.62 -22.37 -10.00
N TYR A 39 34.54 -23.22 -9.58
CA TYR A 39 35.85 -22.79 -9.12
C TYR A 39 36.96 -23.68 -9.67
N SER A 40 38.14 -23.12 -9.88
CA SER A 40 39.37 -23.88 -10.17
C SER A 40 40.05 -24.32 -8.88
N LYS A 41 40.16 -23.41 -7.91
CA LYS A 41 40.71 -23.65 -6.58
C LYS A 41 39.67 -23.12 -5.59
N PHE A 42 39.36 -23.89 -4.52
CA PHE A 42 38.42 -23.50 -3.52
C PHE A 42 39.14 -22.68 -2.43
N ASP A 43 38.78 -21.43 -2.29
CA ASP A 43 39.24 -20.49 -1.25
C ASP A 43 38.12 -19.59 -0.77
N GLY A 44 38.44 -18.57 0.05
CA GLY A 44 37.45 -17.62 0.59
C GLY A 44 36.71 -16.84 -0.50
N SER A 45 37.39 -16.49 -1.60
CA SER A 45 36.80 -15.70 -2.69
C SER A 45 35.62 -16.41 -3.38
N VAL A 46 35.66 -17.76 -3.41
CA VAL A 46 34.54 -18.56 -3.96
C VAL A 46 33.27 -18.42 -3.10
N LYS A 47 33.43 -18.35 -1.78
CA LYS A 47 32.29 -18.14 -0.88
C LYS A 47 31.74 -16.73 -1.01
N ASP A 48 32.60 -15.73 -1.10
CA ASP A 48 32.21 -14.33 -1.26
C ASP A 48 31.48 -14.11 -2.60
N GLN A 49 32.00 -14.73 -3.67
CA GLN A 49 31.32 -14.71 -4.97
C GLN A 49 29.95 -15.40 -4.92
N ALA A 50 29.85 -16.57 -4.29
CA ALA A 50 28.57 -17.27 -4.13
C ALA A 50 27.56 -16.46 -3.30
N LEU A 51 28.01 -15.76 -2.27
CA LEU A 51 27.18 -14.90 -1.45
C LEU A 51 26.67 -13.71 -2.27
N ARG A 52 27.54 -13.05 -3.02
CA ARG A 52 27.16 -11.94 -3.89
C ARG A 52 26.13 -12.37 -4.94
N GLU A 53 26.37 -13.48 -5.65
CA GLU A 53 25.42 -14.00 -6.65
C GLU A 53 24.09 -14.42 -6.01
N ALA A 54 24.11 -14.94 -4.76
CA ALA A 54 22.90 -15.28 -4.04
C ALA A 54 22.11 -14.02 -3.64
N LYS A 55 22.79 -12.94 -3.20
CA LYS A 55 22.16 -11.63 -2.93
C LYS A 55 21.57 -11.02 -4.20
N GLU A 56 22.26 -11.06 -5.34
CA GLU A 56 21.74 -10.60 -6.64
C GLU A 56 20.49 -11.39 -7.04
N THR A 57 20.48 -12.70 -6.82
CA THR A 57 19.33 -13.55 -7.08
C THR A 57 18.16 -13.20 -6.14
N ALA A 58 18.44 -12.90 -4.87
CA ALA A 58 17.43 -12.44 -3.91
C ALA A 58 16.81 -11.12 -4.37
N LEU A 59 17.65 -10.15 -4.76
CA LEU A 59 17.21 -8.85 -5.26
C LEU A 59 16.35 -8.98 -6.53
N LYS A 60 16.75 -9.80 -7.50
CA LYS A 60 15.96 -10.11 -8.71
C LYS A 60 14.60 -10.73 -8.37
N LYS A 61 14.51 -11.58 -7.36
CA LYS A 61 13.23 -12.15 -6.90
C LYS A 61 12.37 -11.10 -6.19
N ALA A 62 12.97 -10.27 -5.34
CA ALA A 62 12.29 -9.18 -4.65
C ALA A 62 11.65 -8.20 -5.63
N THR A 63 12.37 -7.86 -6.70
CA THR A 63 11.94 -6.94 -7.76
C THR A 63 11.07 -7.59 -8.85
N ALA A 64 10.73 -8.88 -8.72
CA ALA A 64 9.91 -9.58 -9.72
C ALA A 64 8.50 -8.98 -9.89
N SER A 65 7.93 -8.45 -8.79
CA SER A 65 6.62 -7.77 -8.77
C SER A 65 6.66 -6.33 -9.28
N PHE A 66 7.83 -5.78 -9.57
CA PHE A 66 7.97 -4.41 -10.04
C PHE A 66 7.24 -4.17 -11.36
N THR A 67 6.78 -2.94 -11.55
CA THR A 67 6.14 -2.49 -12.78
C THR A 67 7.10 -2.58 -13.97
N THR A 68 6.57 -2.54 -15.19
CA THR A 68 7.40 -2.56 -16.40
C THR A 68 8.37 -1.37 -16.44
N ALA A 69 7.95 -0.20 -15.93
CA ALA A 69 8.82 0.99 -15.85
C ALA A 69 9.98 0.78 -14.89
N GLN A 70 9.73 0.35 -13.66
CA GLN A 70 10.79 0.06 -12.69
C GLN A 70 11.78 -0.99 -13.21
N LYS A 71 11.28 -2.04 -13.90
CA LYS A 71 12.13 -3.03 -14.56
C LYS A 71 12.97 -2.45 -15.70
N ARG A 72 12.44 -1.45 -16.43
CA ARG A 72 13.20 -0.74 -17.46
C ARG A 72 14.28 0.13 -16.84
N MET A 73 13.96 0.93 -15.82
CA MET A 73 14.94 1.74 -15.06
C MET A 73 16.06 0.86 -14.47
N MET A 74 15.70 -0.27 -13.86
CA MET A 74 16.66 -1.22 -13.32
C MET A 74 17.62 -1.74 -14.41
N ARG A 75 17.15 -1.95 -15.63
CA ARG A 75 18.01 -2.38 -16.77
C ARG A 75 18.88 -1.24 -17.30
N GLU A 76 18.33 -0.02 -17.38
CA GLU A 76 19.06 1.17 -17.83
C GLU A 76 20.20 1.54 -16.87
N MET A 77 20.01 1.28 -15.58
CA MET A 77 20.98 1.56 -14.51
C MET A 77 21.57 0.27 -13.90
N GLU A 78 21.60 -0.84 -14.64
CA GLU A 78 21.92 -2.16 -14.09
C GLU A 78 23.25 -2.19 -13.32
N GLN A 79 24.28 -1.55 -13.85
CA GLN A 79 25.60 -1.51 -13.25
C GLN A 79 25.61 -0.77 -11.90
N SER A 80 24.99 0.43 -11.84
CA SER A 80 24.88 1.22 -10.62
C SER A 80 23.96 0.54 -9.61
N PHE A 81 22.87 -0.04 -10.08
CA PHE A 81 21.90 -0.74 -9.23
C PHE A 81 22.52 -1.94 -8.49
N PHE A 82 23.30 -2.76 -9.20
CA PHE A 82 24.00 -3.89 -8.55
C PHE A 82 25.27 -3.48 -7.79
N ALA A 83 25.78 -2.26 -7.99
CA ALA A 83 26.84 -1.71 -7.15
C ALA A 83 26.33 -1.42 -5.73
N GLU A 84 25.05 -1.03 -5.58
CA GLU A 84 24.38 -0.71 -4.31
C GLU A 84 23.72 -1.95 -3.63
N LEU A 85 24.11 -3.17 -4.07
CA LEU A 85 23.50 -4.42 -3.61
C LEU A 85 23.47 -4.56 -2.08
N ASP A 86 24.52 -4.12 -1.38
CA ASP A 86 24.62 -4.23 0.07
C ASP A 86 23.75 -3.21 0.80
N ASN A 87 23.35 -2.13 0.15
CA ASN A 87 22.40 -1.16 0.68
C ASN A 87 20.94 -1.65 0.55
N PHE A 88 20.66 -2.45 -0.49
CA PHE A 88 19.32 -3.01 -0.72
C PHE A 88 19.08 -4.31 0.04
N VAL A 89 20.14 -5.11 0.25
CA VAL A 89 20.06 -6.37 0.98
C VAL A 89 20.64 -6.18 2.37
N ILE A 90 19.78 -5.72 3.30
CA ILE A 90 20.17 -5.35 4.67
C ILE A 90 20.58 -6.54 5.53
N GLU A 91 20.12 -7.74 5.20
CA GLU A 91 20.47 -8.95 5.94
C GLU A 91 20.50 -10.16 4.99
N ALA A 92 21.51 -11.01 5.11
CA ALA A 92 21.61 -12.26 4.37
C ALA A 92 22.09 -13.38 5.29
N ASN A 93 21.18 -14.26 5.68
CA ASN A 93 21.45 -15.39 6.55
C ASN A 93 21.67 -16.66 5.75
N VAL A 94 22.84 -17.29 5.91
CA VAL A 94 23.16 -18.55 5.23
C VAL A 94 22.31 -19.69 5.79
N GLN A 95 21.56 -20.35 4.90
CA GLN A 95 20.70 -21.49 5.24
C GLN A 95 21.35 -22.83 4.91
N GLY A 96 22.30 -22.85 4.00
CA GLY A 96 23.02 -24.05 3.66
C GLY A 96 24.13 -23.84 2.64
N GLU A 97 25.17 -24.65 2.76
CA GLU A 97 26.32 -24.68 1.87
C GLU A 97 26.53 -26.10 1.34
N LYS A 98 26.88 -26.25 0.06
CA LYS A 98 27.22 -27.54 -0.54
C LYS A 98 28.37 -27.40 -1.51
N GLN A 99 29.48 -28.08 -1.22
CA GLN A 99 30.62 -28.19 -2.13
C GLN A 99 30.58 -29.50 -2.87
N ASP A 100 30.68 -29.46 -4.22
CA ASP A 100 30.91 -30.61 -5.06
C ASP A 100 32.34 -30.56 -5.60
N LYS A 101 33.23 -31.36 -4.98
CA LYS A 101 34.66 -31.41 -5.35
C LYS A 101 34.89 -32.03 -6.69
N LYS A 102 34.02 -32.95 -7.17
CA LYS A 102 34.16 -33.61 -8.48
C LYS A 102 33.77 -32.66 -9.61
N ALA A 103 32.63 -31.96 -9.44
CA ALA A 103 32.15 -30.97 -10.39
C ALA A 103 32.83 -29.61 -10.23
N LYS A 104 33.68 -29.43 -9.20
CA LYS A 104 34.30 -28.13 -8.83
C LYS A 104 33.27 -26.99 -8.74
N THR A 105 32.17 -27.24 -8.04
CA THR A 105 31.12 -26.25 -7.83
C THR A 105 30.81 -26.09 -6.37
N PHE A 106 30.48 -24.84 -5.98
CA PHE A 106 30.00 -24.47 -4.64
C PHE A 106 28.62 -23.85 -4.75
N ALA A 107 27.66 -24.37 -3.98
CA ALA A 107 26.32 -23.87 -3.93
C ALA A 107 26.03 -23.29 -2.54
N LEU A 108 25.42 -22.12 -2.49
CA LEU A 108 25.06 -21.41 -1.30
C LEU A 108 23.56 -21.06 -1.35
N ALA A 109 22.83 -21.33 -0.25
CA ALA A 109 21.46 -20.90 -0.07
C ALA A 109 21.38 -19.88 1.06
N ILE A 110 20.65 -18.78 0.83
CA ILE A 110 20.47 -17.71 1.81
C ILE A 110 19.00 -17.37 2.00
N SER A 111 18.67 -16.81 3.16
CA SER A 111 17.45 -16.01 3.41
C SER A 111 17.87 -14.56 3.53
N ALA A 112 17.40 -13.72 2.63
CA ALA A 112 17.78 -12.32 2.54
C ALA A 112 16.59 -11.40 2.85
N SER A 113 16.82 -10.32 3.59
CA SER A 113 15.88 -9.23 3.81
C SER A 113 16.22 -8.10 2.83
N VAL A 114 15.29 -7.78 1.94
CA VAL A 114 15.45 -6.76 0.89
C VAL A 114 14.58 -5.56 1.20
N ASP A 115 15.17 -4.37 1.19
CA ASP A 115 14.52 -3.09 1.42
C ASP A 115 14.03 -2.48 0.11
N LEU A 116 12.71 -2.58 -0.15
CA LEU A 116 12.09 -2.00 -1.33
C LEU A 116 12.02 -0.47 -1.24
N GLY A 117 11.99 0.10 -0.04
CA GLY A 117 12.05 1.55 0.18
C GLY A 117 13.38 2.13 -0.29
N ALA A 118 14.50 1.51 0.10
CA ALA A 118 15.84 1.90 -0.36
C ALA A 118 15.97 1.79 -1.89
N ILE A 119 15.39 0.75 -2.50
CA ILE A 119 15.36 0.60 -3.96
C ILE A 119 14.57 1.72 -4.62
N ASN A 120 13.40 2.07 -4.09
CA ASN A 120 12.60 3.17 -4.63
C ASN A 120 13.32 4.52 -4.48
N THR A 121 13.98 4.76 -3.35
CA THR A 121 14.82 5.96 -3.15
C THR A 121 15.95 6.02 -4.18
N PHE A 122 16.65 4.91 -4.42
CA PHE A 122 17.69 4.83 -5.44
C PHE A 122 17.15 5.18 -6.85
N PHE A 123 15.97 4.71 -7.21
CA PHE A 123 15.37 5.06 -8.50
C PHE A 123 15.05 6.55 -8.60
N ILE A 124 14.53 7.16 -7.52
CA ILE A 124 14.25 8.60 -7.48
C ILE A 124 15.54 9.41 -7.64
N GLU A 125 16.56 9.13 -6.85
CA GLU A 125 17.84 9.82 -6.87
C GLU A 125 18.54 9.72 -8.23
N ASN A 126 18.53 8.56 -8.83
CA ASN A 126 19.23 8.35 -10.09
C ASN A 126 18.42 8.76 -11.33
N SER A 127 17.10 8.81 -11.24
CA SER A 127 16.27 9.38 -12.31
C SER A 127 16.39 10.91 -12.35
N ALA A 128 16.42 11.56 -11.20
CA ALA A 128 16.68 12.99 -11.10
C ALA A 128 18.08 13.38 -11.65
N ALA A 129 19.10 12.57 -11.35
CA ALA A 129 20.46 12.79 -11.88
C ALA A 129 20.56 12.63 -13.41
N GLY A 130 19.72 11.74 -14.01
CA GLY A 130 19.65 11.59 -15.47
C GLY A 130 18.97 12.75 -16.18
N ASN A 131 18.01 13.39 -15.52
CA ASN A 131 17.26 14.52 -16.07
C ASN A 131 17.94 15.88 -15.89
N GLN A 132 18.96 16.00 -15.04
CA GLN A 132 19.74 17.25 -14.95
C GLN A 132 20.44 17.64 -16.27
N GLN A 133 20.55 16.73 -17.24
CA GLN A 133 21.01 17.06 -18.59
C GLN A 133 19.90 17.51 -19.56
N ALA A 134 18.63 17.40 -19.19
CA ALA A 134 17.47 17.75 -20.02
C ALA A 134 16.68 18.96 -19.52
N GLY A 135 17.30 19.92 -18.84
CA GLY A 135 16.83 21.28 -18.61
C GLY A 135 15.52 21.43 -17.84
N MET A 136 15.59 22.21 -16.77
CA MET A 136 14.52 22.73 -15.90
C MET A 136 13.65 21.66 -15.22
N ALA A 137 13.83 21.55 -13.90
CA ALA A 137 12.88 20.83 -13.04
C ALA A 137 11.46 21.33 -13.33
N SER A 138 10.51 20.39 -13.41
CA SER A 138 9.12 20.78 -13.69
C SER A 138 8.46 21.32 -12.42
N ASP A 139 7.78 22.45 -12.54
CA ASP A 139 7.04 23.08 -11.45
C ASP A 139 5.94 22.13 -10.95
N PHE A 140 5.90 21.90 -9.67
CA PHE A 140 4.88 21.05 -9.06
C PHE A 140 4.38 21.65 -7.74
N GLY A 141 3.16 22.18 -7.75
CA GLY A 141 2.49 22.59 -6.53
C GLY A 141 1.58 21.48 -6.03
N ALA A 142 1.70 21.14 -4.74
CA ALA A 142 0.84 20.11 -4.15
C ALA A 142 0.53 20.39 -2.69
N PHE A 143 -0.65 19.98 -2.25
CA PHE A 143 -1.04 20.03 -0.85
C PHE A 143 -1.92 18.85 -0.45
N PHE A 144 -1.94 18.59 0.85
CA PHE A 144 -2.80 17.60 1.48
C PHE A 144 -3.61 18.24 2.61
N ILE A 145 -4.86 17.86 2.73
CA ILE A 145 -5.66 18.20 3.89
C ILE A 145 -5.63 17.01 4.85
N ALA A 146 -5.06 17.23 6.03
CA ALA A 146 -5.03 16.25 7.09
C ALA A 146 -6.35 16.27 7.87
N ARG A 147 -6.92 15.09 8.11
CA ARG A 147 -8.11 14.90 8.95
C ARG A 147 -7.80 13.85 10.01
N VAL A 148 -8.22 14.09 11.23
CA VAL A 148 -7.98 13.19 12.36
C VAL A 148 -9.30 12.53 12.77
N GLU A 149 -9.28 11.23 13.04
CA GLU A 149 -10.41 10.49 13.59
C GLU A 149 -10.77 11.05 14.97
N THR A 150 -11.97 11.60 15.10
CA THR A 150 -12.50 12.15 16.36
C THR A 150 -13.51 11.22 17.01
N ASP A 151 -14.26 10.45 16.23
CA ASP A 151 -15.25 9.50 16.74
C ASP A 151 -15.39 8.29 15.82
N ARG A 152 -15.80 7.18 16.40
CA ARG A 152 -16.10 5.92 15.67
C ARG A 152 -17.39 5.34 16.19
N LYS A 153 -18.46 5.47 15.42
CA LYS A 153 -19.74 4.85 15.71
C LYS A 153 -19.72 3.39 15.26
N ARG A 154 -19.87 2.49 16.22
CA ARG A 154 -20.05 1.06 15.96
C ARG A 154 -21.52 0.71 16.03
N PHE A 155 -22.00 0.02 15.02
CA PHE A 155 -23.36 -0.50 14.96
C PHE A 155 -23.36 -2.00 15.22
N ASP A 156 -24.15 -2.45 16.20
CA ASP A 156 -24.28 -3.85 16.51
C ASP A 156 -24.93 -4.62 15.34
N ASP A 157 -24.51 -5.84 15.12
CA ASP A 157 -25.13 -6.71 14.15
C ASP A 157 -26.57 -7.05 14.56
N LYS A 158 -27.49 -7.05 13.59
CA LYS A 158 -28.85 -7.53 13.83
C LYS A 158 -28.82 -9.01 14.20
N VAL A 159 -29.36 -9.33 15.36
CA VAL A 159 -29.52 -10.71 15.78
C VAL A 159 -30.65 -11.34 14.97
N THR A 160 -30.36 -12.37 14.21
CA THR A 160 -31.35 -13.15 13.47
C THR A 160 -31.74 -14.36 14.33
N LYS A 161 -32.97 -14.39 14.81
CA LYS A 161 -33.54 -15.58 15.48
C LYS A 161 -34.37 -16.34 14.46
N ILE A 162 -34.01 -17.59 14.24
CA ILE A 162 -34.77 -18.51 13.42
C ILE A 162 -35.61 -19.36 14.38
N ASN A 163 -36.91 -19.15 14.37
CA ASN A 163 -37.84 -20.01 15.10
C ASN A 163 -38.44 -21.00 14.11
N GLN A 164 -38.10 -22.25 14.28
CA GLN A 164 -38.71 -23.36 13.53
C GLN A 164 -39.90 -23.84 14.35
N SER A 165 -41.10 -23.72 13.82
CA SER A 165 -42.28 -24.29 14.42
C SER A 165 -42.83 -25.37 13.50
N GLU A 166 -42.89 -26.58 13.98
CA GLU A 166 -43.63 -27.66 13.34
C GLU A 166 -45.12 -27.48 13.67
N GLY A 167 -45.90 -27.08 12.70
CA GLY A 167 -47.35 -27.03 12.80
C GLY A 167 -47.96 -28.22 12.06
N VAL A 168 -48.61 -29.10 12.80
CA VAL A 168 -49.44 -30.14 12.19
C VAL A 168 -50.83 -29.52 11.96
N SER A 169 -51.14 -29.20 10.71
CA SER A 169 -52.51 -28.82 10.31
C SER A 169 -53.25 -30.02 9.77
N THR A 170 -54.25 -30.48 10.52
CA THR A 170 -55.18 -31.52 10.04
C THR A 170 -56.23 -30.85 9.17
N ILE A 171 -56.15 -31.01 7.88
CA ILE A 171 -57.22 -30.61 6.98
C ILE A 171 -58.25 -31.76 6.97
N LYS A 172 -59.46 -31.50 7.52
CA LYS A 172 -60.61 -32.38 7.35
C LYS A 172 -61.31 -31.97 6.06
N GLU A 173 -61.13 -32.71 4.99
CA GLU A 173 -62.07 -32.64 3.85
C GLU A 173 -63.29 -33.49 4.16
N GLU A 174 -64.44 -32.83 4.38
CA GLU A 174 -65.74 -33.51 4.34
C GLU A 174 -66.13 -33.68 2.88
N ASN A 175 -65.80 -34.87 2.33
CA ASN A 175 -66.46 -35.34 1.12
C ASN A 175 -67.43 -36.51 1.53
N ALA A 176 -68.68 -36.18 1.37
CA ALA A 176 -69.72 -37.14 1.51
C ALA A 176 -69.67 -38.15 0.33
N SER A 177 -69.16 -39.35 0.54
CA SER A 177 -69.60 -40.62 0.03
C SER A 177 -68.50 -41.71 0.11
N ASP A 178 -68.84 -42.77 0.76
CA ASP A 178 -68.24 -44.10 0.73
C ASP A 178 -66.78 -44.35 1.11
N ASP A 179 -66.66 -44.89 2.31
CA ASP A 179 -65.81 -46.04 2.70
C ASP A 179 -64.36 -46.05 2.18
N THR A 180 -63.52 -45.24 2.79
CA THR A 180 -62.14 -45.49 3.24
C THR A 180 -61.43 -44.12 3.56
N SER A 181 -61.36 -43.79 4.84
CA SER A 181 -60.66 -42.62 5.32
C SER A 181 -59.16 -42.90 5.38
N SER A 182 -58.39 -42.41 4.42
CA SER A 182 -56.95 -42.25 4.55
C SER A 182 -56.64 -40.81 5.05
N VAL A 183 -56.11 -40.72 6.26
CA VAL A 183 -55.67 -39.43 6.81
C VAL A 183 -54.24 -39.18 6.33
N ASP A 184 -54.11 -38.37 5.30
CA ASP A 184 -52.81 -37.84 4.88
C ASP A 184 -52.49 -36.61 5.76
N SER A 185 -51.55 -36.81 6.70
CA SER A 185 -50.99 -35.69 7.49
C SER A 185 -49.91 -34.99 6.69
N VAL A 186 -50.25 -33.85 6.14
CA VAL A 186 -49.24 -32.94 5.51
C VAL A 186 -48.58 -32.12 6.61
N SER A 187 -47.30 -32.39 6.89
CA SER A 187 -46.49 -31.56 7.78
C SER A 187 -46.00 -30.36 7.02
N THR A 188 -46.51 -29.17 7.36
CA THR A 188 -46.04 -27.91 6.82
C THR A 188 -44.99 -27.34 7.75
N GLU A 189 -43.71 -27.35 7.35
CA GLU A 189 -42.66 -26.62 8.06
C GLU A 189 -42.79 -25.12 7.74
N SER A 190 -43.12 -24.30 8.71
CA SER A 190 -43.08 -22.87 8.58
C SER A 190 -41.85 -22.32 9.29
N MET A 191 -40.94 -21.70 8.52
CA MET A 191 -39.73 -21.06 9.03
C MET A 191 -40.00 -19.58 9.24
N ASN A 192 -40.14 -19.15 10.49
CA ASN A 192 -40.29 -17.75 10.85
C ASN A 192 -38.91 -17.16 11.20
N VAL A 193 -38.39 -16.30 10.34
CA VAL A 193 -37.15 -15.57 10.56
C VAL A 193 -37.47 -14.20 11.16
N THR A 194 -37.21 -14.06 12.46
CA THR A 194 -37.37 -12.75 13.16
C THR A 194 -36.03 -12.13 13.36
N ARG A 195 -35.83 -10.96 12.78
CA ARG A 195 -34.64 -10.12 13.01
C ARG A 195 -34.96 -9.12 14.12
N THR A 196 -34.31 -9.28 15.27
CA THR A 196 -34.50 -8.39 16.44
C THR A 196 -33.16 -7.85 16.91
N GLY A 197 -33.12 -6.60 17.37
CA GLY A 197 -31.92 -5.93 17.83
C GLY A 197 -31.03 -5.42 16.69
N GLY A 198 -29.91 -4.82 17.04
CA GLY A 198 -28.96 -4.22 16.10
C GLY A 198 -29.46 -2.96 15.43
N SER A 199 -28.58 -2.32 14.66
CA SER A 199 -28.87 -1.10 13.90
C SER A 199 -29.62 -1.39 12.60
N SER A 200 -30.51 -0.51 12.19
CA SER A 200 -31.13 -0.53 10.84
C SER A 200 -30.17 -0.06 9.76
N VAL A 201 -29.00 0.48 10.13
CA VAL A 201 -28.00 1.03 9.22
C VAL A 201 -27.17 -0.15 8.66
N THR A 202 -26.98 -0.15 7.35
CA THR A 202 -26.18 -1.16 6.64
C THR A 202 -24.67 -1.05 6.88
N LYS A 203 -24.20 0.11 7.34
CA LYS A 203 -22.79 0.32 7.72
C LYS A 203 -22.55 -0.15 9.14
N ARG A 204 -21.58 -1.02 9.34
CA ARG A 204 -21.20 -1.55 10.66
C ARG A 204 -20.33 -0.60 11.47
N ASP A 205 -19.48 0.18 10.79
CA ASP A 205 -18.61 1.18 11.38
C ASP A 205 -18.72 2.48 10.58
N GLU A 206 -18.95 3.57 11.27
CA GLU A 206 -18.87 4.92 10.71
C GLU A 206 -17.78 5.68 11.46
N VAL A 207 -16.73 6.04 10.73
CA VAL A 207 -15.60 6.81 11.28
C VAL A 207 -15.81 8.27 10.92
N ILE A 208 -15.73 9.14 11.92
CA ILE A 208 -15.84 10.58 11.75
C ILE A 208 -14.43 11.16 11.78
N TYR A 209 -14.07 11.86 10.73
CA TYR A 209 -12.80 12.57 10.59
C TYR A 209 -13.04 14.07 10.57
N GLU A 210 -12.26 14.80 11.35
CA GLU A 210 -12.29 16.28 11.37
C GLU A 210 -10.98 16.83 10.81
N PRO A 211 -11.06 17.86 9.94
CA PRO A 211 -9.86 18.53 9.44
C PRO A 211 -9.06 19.17 10.56
N ARG A 212 -7.74 19.14 10.46
CA ARG A 212 -6.78 19.72 11.41
C ARG A 212 -5.84 20.66 10.68
N ILE A 213 -5.94 21.96 10.99
CA ILE A 213 -5.12 23.01 10.37
C ILE A 213 -3.65 22.79 10.69
N ASP A 214 -3.32 22.66 11.98
CA ASP A 214 -1.95 22.46 12.46
C ASP A 214 -1.22 21.30 11.77
N VAL A 215 -1.88 20.14 11.67
CA VAL A 215 -1.31 18.97 11.00
C VAL A 215 -1.21 19.18 9.48
N SER A 216 -2.15 19.91 8.87
CA SER A 216 -2.14 20.19 7.44
C SER A 216 -1.02 21.17 7.05
N GLU A 217 -0.72 22.17 7.90
CA GLU A 217 0.38 23.11 7.69
C GLU A 217 1.75 22.44 7.86
N ASP A 218 1.93 21.61 8.90
CA ASP A 218 3.13 20.80 9.08
C ASP A 218 3.36 19.90 7.85
N LEU A 219 2.28 19.31 7.34
CA LEU A 219 2.32 18.44 6.18
C LEU A 219 2.63 19.20 4.89
N ALA A 220 2.14 20.43 4.75
CA ALA A 220 2.42 21.28 3.58
C ALA A 220 3.93 21.56 3.46
N SER A 221 4.59 21.89 4.58
CA SER A 221 6.05 22.09 4.62
C SER A 221 6.81 20.81 4.24
N ALA A 222 6.40 19.65 4.77
CA ALA A 222 7.02 18.37 4.43
C ALA A 222 6.81 18.00 2.95
N VAL A 223 5.68 18.37 2.35
CA VAL A 223 5.36 18.11 0.93
C VAL A 223 6.31 18.85 0.00
N LEU A 224 6.67 20.11 0.30
CA LEU A 224 7.64 20.87 -0.49
C LEU A 224 9.01 20.19 -0.50
N GLU A 225 9.47 19.71 0.66
CA GLU A 225 10.72 18.94 0.78
C GLU A 225 10.65 17.65 -0.05
N LEU A 226 9.55 16.89 0.09
CA LEU A 226 9.35 15.64 -0.63
C LEU A 226 9.29 15.82 -2.16
N LEU A 227 8.74 16.94 -2.66
CA LEU A 227 8.72 17.26 -4.08
C LEU A 227 10.13 17.60 -4.58
N THR A 228 10.91 18.36 -3.78
CA THR A 228 12.32 18.65 -4.08
C THR A 228 13.13 17.35 -4.17
N ASP A 229 12.99 16.46 -3.18
CA ASP A 229 13.65 15.16 -3.17
C ASP A 229 13.25 14.27 -4.36
N ALA A 230 12.02 14.41 -4.83
CA ALA A 230 11.53 13.73 -6.02
C ALA A 230 12.00 14.36 -7.35
N GLY A 231 12.75 15.47 -7.30
CA GLY A 231 13.35 16.13 -8.46
C GLY A 231 12.44 17.16 -9.15
N PHE A 232 11.39 17.63 -8.47
CA PHE A 232 10.54 18.71 -8.95
C PHE A 232 11.01 20.06 -8.40
N GLU A 233 10.60 21.16 -9.08
CA GLU A 233 10.63 22.49 -8.51
C GLU A 233 9.34 22.71 -7.70
N PRO A 234 9.39 22.73 -6.35
CA PRO A 234 8.19 22.82 -5.54
C PRO A 234 7.60 24.23 -5.61
N MET A 235 6.31 24.30 -5.93
CA MET A 235 5.53 25.53 -5.94
C MET A 235 4.62 25.57 -4.70
N ASP A 236 4.60 26.70 -4.01
CA ASP A 236 3.76 26.87 -2.84
C ASP A 236 2.31 27.14 -3.29
N PRO A 237 1.33 26.32 -2.88
CA PRO A 237 -0.08 26.57 -3.19
C PRO A 237 -0.65 27.86 -2.60
N LEU A 238 0.03 28.48 -1.62
CA LEU A 238 -0.31 29.81 -1.11
C LEU A 238 -0.12 30.92 -2.15
N ASP A 239 0.70 30.69 -3.16
CA ASP A 239 0.91 31.67 -4.25
C ASP A 239 -0.29 31.73 -5.22
N LEU A 240 -1.24 30.79 -5.11
CA LEU A 240 -2.48 30.80 -5.90
C LEU A 240 -3.53 31.70 -5.23
N ASP A 241 -4.19 32.56 -6.02
CA ASP A 241 -5.29 33.40 -5.55
C ASP A 241 -6.60 32.59 -5.42
N VAL A 242 -6.59 31.64 -4.49
CA VAL A 242 -7.74 30.75 -4.17
C VAL A 242 -7.79 30.51 -2.66
N PRO A 243 -8.99 30.18 -2.07
CA PRO A 243 -9.08 29.79 -0.67
C PRO A 243 -8.09 28.68 -0.34
N PHE A 244 -7.31 28.87 0.72
CA PHE A 244 -6.29 27.89 1.13
C PHE A 244 -6.75 27.10 2.38
N LEU A 245 -5.85 26.32 2.98
CA LEU A 245 -6.17 25.35 4.03
C LEU A 245 -7.06 25.91 5.15
N GLU A 246 -6.73 27.09 5.68
CA GLU A 246 -7.47 27.69 6.77
C GLU A 246 -8.92 28.04 6.36
N ASP A 247 -9.08 28.65 5.19
CA ASP A 247 -10.42 28.99 4.66
C ASP A 247 -11.23 27.73 4.34
N ILE A 248 -10.59 26.72 3.71
CA ILE A 248 -11.25 25.46 3.35
C ILE A 248 -11.76 24.74 4.60
N ILE A 249 -10.97 24.75 5.68
CA ILE A 249 -11.28 24.05 6.91
C ILE A 249 -12.30 24.85 7.74
N SER A 250 -12.06 26.17 7.94
CA SER A 250 -12.91 27.02 8.77
C SER A 250 -14.31 27.21 8.18
N GLU A 251 -14.43 27.25 6.85
CA GLU A 251 -15.70 27.36 6.14
C GLU A 251 -16.40 26.01 5.90
N GLY A 252 -15.80 24.92 6.39
CA GLY A 252 -16.38 23.58 6.24
C GLY A 252 -16.52 23.13 4.77
N MET A 253 -15.64 23.58 3.89
CA MET A 253 -15.70 23.31 2.45
C MET A 253 -15.35 21.88 2.07
N MET A 254 -15.01 21.03 3.04
CA MET A 254 -14.67 19.62 2.77
C MET A 254 -15.93 18.76 2.67
N ARG A 255 -15.91 17.81 1.77
CA ARG A 255 -16.93 16.76 1.72
C ARG A 255 -16.66 15.70 2.79
N GLU A 256 -17.69 14.98 3.20
CA GLU A 256 -17.58 13.88 4.18
C GLU A 256 -16.58 12.80 3.74
N ASP A 257 -16.43 12.58 2.42
CA ASP A 257 -15.49 11.62 1.85
C ASP A 257 -14.03 12.14 1.76
N GLY A 258 -13.74 13.28 2.34
CA GLY A 258 -12.39 13.88 2.36
C GLY A 258 -11.95 14.54 1.06
N ARG A 259 -12.85 14.68 0.10
CA ARG A 259 -12.56 15.34 -1.18
C ARG A 259 -12.98 16.81 -1.13
N LEU A 260 -12.25 17.62 -1.87
CA LEU A 260 -12.66 18.98 -2.14
C LEU A 260 -13.96 19.00 -2.98
N PRO A 261 -14.84 19.97 -2.78
CA PRO A 261 -15.95 20.19 -3.69
C PRO A 261 -15.44 20.43 -5.12
N SER A 262 -16.15 19.91 -6.10
CA SER A 262 -15.73 20.03 -7.51
C SER A 262 -15.55 21.49 -7.98
N LYS A 263 -16.27 22.42 -7.36
CA LYS A 263 -16.13 23.86 -7.63
C LYS A 263 -14.76 24.36 -7.19
N LEU A 264 -14.34 24.01 -5.97
CA LEU A 264 -13.05 24.41 -5.40
C LEU A 264 -11.89 23.72 -6.14
N GLU A 265 -12.01 22.41 -6.41
CA GLU A 265 -11.05 21.69 -7.27
C GLU A 265 -10.86 22.36 -8.63
N LYS A 266 -11.95 22.89 -9.20
CA LYS A 266 -11.87 23.65 -10.46
C LYS A 266 -11.14 24.98 -10.28
N GLN A 267 -11.42 25.73 -9.21
CA GLN A 267 -10.73 27.00 -8.92
C GLN A 267 -9.22 26.80 -8.80
N TYR A 268 -8.77 25.79 -8.09
CA TYR A 268 -7.35 25.45 -7.99
C TYR A 268 -6.71 25.15 -9.34
N ARG A 269 -7.40 24.39 -10.19
CA ARG A 269 -6.88 24.07 -11.53
C ARG A 269 -6.82 25.30 -12.43
N ASP A 270 -7.86 26.14 -12.38
CA ASP A 270 -7.90 27.37 -13.18
C ASP A 270 -6.79 28.33 -12.72
N ALA A 271 -6.59 28.52 -11.40
CA ALA A 271 -5.53 29.35 -10.85
C ALA A 271 -4.11 28.82 -11.18
N ALA A 272 -3.91 27.50 -11.12
CA ALA A 272 -2.63 26.89 -11.50
C ALA A 272 -2.36 27.02 -13.01
N ILE A 273 -3.40 27.03 -13.86
CA ILE A 273 -3.29 27.33 -15.29
C ILE A 273 -2.85 28.79 -15.49
N ASP A 274 -3.49 29.72 -14.78
CA ASP A 274 -3.19 31.16 -14.87
C ASP A 274 -1.77 31.49 -14.35
N ALA A 275 -1.31 30.77 -13.30
CA ALA A 275 0.04 30.85 -12.76
C ALA A 275 1.10 30.16 -13.64
N GLY A 276 0.70 29.38 -14.64
CA GLY A 276 1.61 28.69 -15.57
C GLY A 276 2.32 27.48 -14.99
N TRP A 277 1.78 26.84 -13.93
CA TRP A 277 2.38 25.64 -13.35
C TRP A 277 2.33 24.46 -14.32
N THR A 278 3.28 23.53 -14.16
CA THR A 278 3.32 22.30 -14.96
C THR A 278 2.46 21.20 -14.32
N PHE A 279 2.56 21.04 -13.01
CA PHE A 279 1.80 20.04 -12.26
C PHE A 279 1.09 20.66 -11.07
N LEU A 280 -0.13 20.17 -10.81
CA LEU A 280 -0.90 20.48 -9.62
C LEU A 280 -1.35 19.16 -8.96
N GLY A 281 -1.05 19.01 -7.67
CA GLY A 281 -1.45 17.88 -6.85
C GLY A 281 -2.36 18.26 -5.70
N MET A 282 -3.43 17.50 -5.49
CA MET A 282 -4.30 17.68 -4.33
C MET A 282 -4.65 16.32 -3.71
N GLY A 283 -4.62 16.25 -2.38
CA GLY A 283 -4.92 15.04 -1.65
C GLY A 283 -5.51 15.25 -0.27
N SER A 284 -5.84 14.14 0.37
CA SER A 284 -6.17 14.12 1.80
C SER A 284 -5.48 12.97 2.50
N VAL A 285 -5.21 13.19 3.78
CA VAL A 285 -4.66 12.18 4.69
C VAL A 285 -5.61 12.02 5.86
N ASP A 286 -6.21 10.85 5.98
CA ASP A 286 -7.11 10.48 7.07
C ASP A 286 -6.33 9.72 8.13
N ILE A 287 -6.09 10.35 9.27
CA ILE A 287 -5.28 9.83 10.38
C ILE A 287 -6.22 9.19 11.40
N GLY A 288 -6.05 7.89 11.61
CA GLY A 288 -6.87 7.15 12.57
C GLY A 288 -6.43 7.34 14.02
N SER A 289 -7.20 6.77 14.93
CA SER A 289 -6.94 6.84 16.37
C SER A 289 -5.67 6.07 16.75
N PRO A 290 -4.83 6.64 17.64
CA PRO A 290 -3.63 5.97 18.16
C PRO A 290 -3.99 4.71 18.94
N GLN A 291 -3.36 3.59 18.61
CA GLN A 291 -3.52 2.32 19.29
C GLN A 291 -2.23 1.94 20.03
N LYS A 292 -2.33 1.58 21.32
CA LYS A 292 -1.15 1.07 22.05
C LYS A 292 -0.70 -0.24 21.45
N ASP A 293 0.60 -0.35 21.17
CA ASP A 293 1.21 -1.63 20.78
C ASP A 293 1.64 -2.40 22.04
N PRO A 294 0.96 -3.52 22.36
CA PRO A 294 1.27 -4.28 23.58
C PRO A 294 2.59 -5.06 23.49
N VAL A 295 3.15 -5.23 22.29
CA VAL A 295 4.35 -6.04 22.04
C VAL A 295 5.61 -5.18 22.00
N ARG A 296 5.54 -4.07 21.24
CA ARG A 296 6.71 -3.19 21.02
C ARG A 296 6.70 -1.95 21.91
N GLY A 297 5.58 -1.67 22.57
CA GLY A 297 5.35 -0.42 23.29
C GLY A 297 5.10 0.76 22.34
N GLY A 298 4.74 1.92 22.92
CA GLY A 298 4.39 3.10 22.13
C GLY A 298 3.00 3.03 21.51
N TYR A 299 2.79 3.83 20.45
CA TYR A 299 1.52 3.96 19.76
C TYR A 299 1.70 3.67 18.27
N LYS A 300 0.78 2.88 17.72
CA LYS A 300 0.63 2.64 16.28
C LYS A 300 -0.56 3.42 15.77
N VAL A 301 -0.37 4.18 14.69
CA VAL A 301 -1.41 5.01 14.07
C VAL A 301 -1.59 4.61 12.61
N PRO A 302 -2.81 4.27 12.17
CA PRO A 302 -3.12 4.11 10.75
C PRO A 302 -3.34 5.47 10.10
N ALA A 303 -2.87 5.66 8.87
CA ALA A 303 -3.21 6.80 8.03
C ALA A 303 -3.63 6.32 6.64
N THR A 304 -4.69 6.86 6.09
CA THR A 304 -5.15 6.58 4.73
C THR A 304 -4.94 7.80 3.87
N VAL A 305 -4.15 7.68 2.80
CA VAL A 305 -3.90 8.77 1.87
C VAL A 305 -4.57 8.52 0.54
N GLN A 306 -5.10 9.59 -0.05
CA GLN A 306 -5.52 9.65 -1.45
C GLN A 306 -4.94 10.91 -2.08
N PHE A 307 -4.48 10.81 -3.33
CA PHE A 307 -3.82 11.91 -4.01
C PHE A 307 -4.10 11.88 -5.50
N LYS A 308 -4.28 13.05 -6.12
CA LYS A 308 -4.57 13.18 -7.55
C LYS A 308 -3.73 14.31 -8.13
N VAL A 309 -3.13 14.06 -9.28
CA VAL A 309 -2.25 15.00 -9.96
C VAL A 309 -2.75 15.29 -11.36
N TRP A 310 -2.76 16.57 -11.70
CA TRP A 310 -3.04 17.07 -13.03
C TRP A 310 -1.76 17.65 -13.64
N MET A 311 -1.55 17.37 -14.90
CA MET A 311 -0.61 18.10 -15.75
C MET A 311 -1.37 19.23 -16.44
N ILE A 312 -0.78 20.39 -16.42
CA ILE A 312 -1.28 21.60 -17.05
C ILE A 312 -0.53 21.80 -18.38
N SER A 313 -1.26 21.78 -19.48
CA SER A 313 -0.70 22.05 -20.80
C SER A 313 -1.78 22.65 -21.68
N ASP A 314 -1.39 23.62 -22.54
CA ASP A 314 -2.27 24.30 -23.49
C ASP A 314 -3.55 24.87 -22.85
N GLY A 315 -3.41 25.45 -21.63
CA GLY A 315 -4.54 26.03 -20.88
C GLY A 315 -5.56 24.98 -20.38
N ARG A 316 -5.13 23.71 -20.22
CA ARG A 316 -5.98 22.61 -19.76
C ARG A 316 -5.30 21.79 -18.69
N ALA A 317 -6.06 21.39 -17.67
CA ALA A 317 -5.61 20.46 -16.63
C ALA A 317 -6.11 19.03 -16.94
N LYS A 318 -5.17 18.11 -17.18
CA LYS A 318 -5.44 16.70 -17.46
C LYS A 318 -4.94 15.83 -16.32
N THR A 319 -5.79 14.99 -15.74
CA THR A 319 -5.34 14.02 -14.72
C THR A 319 -4.32 13.05 -15.30
N VAL A 320 -3.12 13.02 -14.72
CA VAL A 320 -2.00 12.20 -15.20
C VAL A 320 -1.56 11.15 -14.21
N ALA A 321 -1.78 11.38 -12.91
CA ALA A 321 -1.45 10.42 -11.87
C ALA A 321 -2.49 10.43 -10.76
N SER A 322 -2.62 9.33 -10.04
CA SER A 322 -3.46 9.27 -8.85
C SER A 322 -3.06 8.12 -7.93
N VAL A 323 -3.17 8.35 -6.62
CA VAL A 323 -3.08 7.33 -5.57
C VAL A 323 -4.49 7.08 -5.05
N ARG A 324 -4.94 5.84 -5.13
CA ARG A 324 -6.22 5.41 -4.53
C ARG A 324 -6.06 5.37 -3.02
N PRO A 325 -7.17 5.41 -2.25
CA PRO A 325 -7.08 5.30 -0.79
C PRO A 325 -6.18 4.13 -0.38
N THR A 326 -5.03 4.46 0.19
CA THR A 326 -3.99 3.49 0.58
C THR A 326 -3.67 3.68 2.04
N LEU A 327 -3.66 2.58 2.79
CA LEU A 327 -3.43 2.56 4.23
C LEU A 327 -1.94 2.40 4.53
N VAL A 328 -1.44 3.28 5.39
CA VAL A 328 -0.07 3.29 5.92
C VAL A 328 -0.14 3.21 7.44
N TYR A 329 0.90 2.74 8.10
CA TYR A 329 0.99 2.70 9.55
C TYR A 329 2.31 3.31 9.99
N ALA A 330 2.26 4.19 11.00
CA ALA A 330 3.44 4.64 11.71
C ALA A 330 3.41 4.22 13.18
N GLN A 331 4.58 4.17 13.80
CA GLN A 331 4.74 3.83 15.22
C GLN A 331 5.75 4.76 15.86
N ALA A 332 5.37 5.35 17.02
CA ALA A 332 6.22 6.20 17.82
C ALA A 332 5.94 6.02 19.31
N PRO A 333 6.87 6.46 20.21
CA PRO A 333 6.65 6.42 21.66
C PRO A 333 5.44 7.25 22.12
N GLY A 334 5.21 8.42 21.49
CA GLY A 334 4.09 9.33 21.77
C GLY A 334 2.95 9.19 20.77
N ALA A 335 1.70 9.38 21.22
CA ALA A 335 0.52 9.30 20.35
C ALA A 335 0.50 10.41 19.29
N GLY A 336 0.81 11.66 19.65
CA GLY A 336 0.88 12.78 18.71
C GLY A 336 2.04 12.59 17.71
N GLU A 337 3.21 12.17 18.18
CA GLU A 337 4.36 11.88 17.33
C GLU A 337 4.03 10.78 16.30
N ALA A 338 3.31 9.72 16.73
CA ALA A 338 2.87 8.67 15.84
C ALA A 338 1.86 9.16 14.79
N GLN A 339 1.01 10.14 15.13
CA GLN A 339 0.07 10.76 14.18
C GLN A 339 0.81 11.60 13.13
N THR A 340 1.72 12.47 13.56
CA THR A 340 2.55 13.28 12.64
C THR A 340 3.38 12.39 11.71
N LEU A 341 4.02 11.36 12.26
CA LEU A 341 4.81 10.42 11.48
C LEU A 341 3.93 9.67 10.47
N ALA A 342 2.72 9.25 10.87
CA ALA A 342 1.78 8.58 9.97
C ALA A 342 1.33 9.48 8.81
N ALA A 343 1.10 10.77 9.08
CA ALA A 343 0.76 11.76 8.05
C ALA A 343 1.90 11.93 7.05
N ASN A 344 3.13 12.12 7.54
CA ASN A 344 4.33 12.31 6.71
C ASN A 344 4.64 11.06 5.86
N ASP A 345 4.59 9.87 6.45
CA ASP A 345 4.80 8.61 5.73
C ASP A 345 3.75 8.40 4.63
N ALA A 346 2.49 8.76 4.93
CA ALA A 346 1.41 8.68 3.97
C ALA A 346 1.61 9.64 2.78
N ALA A 347 2.00 10.89 3.04
CA ALA A 347 2.32 11.87 1.99
C ALA A 347 3.55 11.44 1.17
N LYS A 348 4.61 10.99 1.83
CA LYS A 348 5.82 10.47 1.19
C LYS A 348 5.48 9.32 0.24
N MET A 349 4.69 8.36 0.68
CA MET A 349 4.24 7.25 -0.15
C MET A 349 3.43 7.74 -1.36
N ALA A 350 2.54 8.71 -1.17
CA ALA A 350 1.73 9.26 -2.25
C ALA A 350 2.58 9.99 -3.30
N ILE A 351 3.49 10.87 -2.88
CA ILE A 351 4.40 11.63 -3.76
C ILE A 351 5.32 10.67 -4.51
N THR A 352 5.96 9.72 -3.83
CA THR A 352 6.81 8.71 -4.45
C THR A 352 6.06 7.89 -5.51
N THR A 353 4.82 7.48 -5.19
CA THR A 353 3.97 6.73 -6.14
C THR A 353 3.64 7.56 -7.38
N VAL A 354 3.32 8.85 -7.19
CA VAL A 354 3.01 9.76 -8.30
C VAL A 354 4.25 10.03 -9.13
N ALA A 355 5.39 10.33 -8.53
CA ALA A 355 6.66 10.53 -9.25
C ALA A 355 6.96 9.33 -10.16
N ALA A 356 6.83 8.10 -9.64
CA ALA A 356 6.99 6.89 -10.44
C ALA A 356 5.97 6.77 -11.59
N GLN A 357 4.70 7.19 -11.38
CA GLN A 357 3.69 7.20 -12.44
C GLN A 357 3.98 8.23 -13.53
N LEU A 358 4.47 9.43 -13.15
CA LEU A 358 4.84 10.48 -14.09
C LEU A 358 6.05 10.09 -14.93
N GLN A 359 7.08 9.50 -14.30
CA GLN A 359 8.25 8.95 -14.98
C GLN A 359 7.86 7.81 -15.94
N GLN A 360 6.98 6.92 -15.52
CA GLN A 360 6.48 5.84 -16.39
C GLN A 360 5.82 6.38 -17.66
N LYS A 361 5.20 7.56 -17.56
CA LYS A 361 4.54 8.23 -18.70
C LYS A 361 5.47 9.17 -19.46
N GLN A 362 6.74 9.28 -19.03
CA GLN A 362 7.73 10.21 -19.59
C GLN A 362 7.25 11.68 -19.60
N LEU A 363 6.56 12.08 -18.51
CA LEU A 363 6.02 13.43 -18.36
C LEU A 363 6.95 14.34 -17.55
N PHE A 364 8.03 13.76 -17.04
CA PHE A 364 8.99 14.46 -16.16
C PHE A 364 10.33 13.72 -16.20
#